data_489991a1b7008faa63a98aaa97810c64
#
_entry.id   489991a1b7008faa63a98aaa97810c64
#
_cell.length_a   1.000
_cell.length_b   1.000
_cell.length_c   1.000
_cell.angle_alpha   90.00
_cell.angle_beta   90.00
_cell.angle_gamma   90.00
#
_symmetry.space_group_name_H-M   'P 1'
#
loop_
_entity.id
_entity.type
_entity.pdbx_description
1 polymer ?
#
loop_
_entity_poly.entity_id
_entity_poly.type
_entity_poly.pdbx_seq_one_letter_code
_entity_poly.pdbx_strand_id
1 'polypeptide(L)'
;TVIVTVPAGVLAQREPVQGALVFEPALPIWFAEALQAIAVGHVVKVVLRYARPFWEALESTSGVSFFSSDAMTFGSMWTLGPTRDPLLSAWAGGPAAERFSGLSRDEILALAVNDARETFGEAATSPLGTHYHDWAADPYARGAYSYLKVGAGNARELLASPLSPSLCFAGEAAASIEAAGTVSGAISSGVRAARIALGV
;
A
#
# COMPACT_ATOMS: atom_id res chain seq x y z
N THR A 1 -14.74 9.24 23.02
CA THR A 1 -13.38 8.95 22.55
C THR A 1 -13.38 8.94 21.02
N VAL A 2 -12.37 9.53 20.41
CA VAL A 2 -12.12 9.53 18.97
C VAL A 2 -10.95 8.60 18.68
N ILE A 3 -11.09 7.73 17.69
CA ILE A 3 -10.03 6.88 17.17
C ILE A 3 -9.74 7.37 15.74
N VAL A 4 -8.54 7.90 15.51
CA VAL A 4 -8.10 8.37 14.20
C VAL A 4 -7.39 7.22 13.47
N THR A 5 -7.90 6.86 12.28
CA THR A 5 -7.40 5.71 11.51
C THR A 5 -6.96 6.08 10.10
N VAL A 6 -6.81 7.35 9.80
CA VAL A 6 -6.37 7.81 8.48
C VAL A 6 -4.91 7.43 8.23
N PRO A 7 -4.52 7.24 6.96
CA PRO A 7 -3.14 6.89 6.60
C PRO A 7 -2.11 7.90 7.13
N ALA A 8 -0.91 7.42 7.49
CA ALA A 8 0.17 8.28 7.98
C ALA A 8 0.53 9.39 6.98
N GLY A 9 0.45 9.10 5.68
CA GLY A 9 0.66 10.09 4.63
C GLY A 9 -0.35 11.24 4.64
N VAL A 10 -1.59 10.98 5.07
CA VAL A 10 -2.63 12.01 5.26
C VAL A 10 -2.40 12.78 6.55
N LEU A 11 -2.12 12.08 7.67
CA LEU A 11 -1.82 12.72 8.95
C LEU A 11 -0.62 13.67 8.89
N ALA A 12 0.35 13.38 8.03
CA ALA A 12 1.55 14.22 7.85
C ALA A 12 1.28 15.53 7.08
N GLN A 13 0.10 15.67 6.44
CA GLN A 13 -0.23 16.88 5.70
C GLN A 13 -0.60 18.03 6.62
N ARG A 14 -0.36 19.26 6.13
CA ARG A 14 -0.74 20.50 6.78
C ARG A 14 -1.54 21.37 5.80
N GLU A 15 -2.40 22.22 6.33
CA GLU A 15 -3.09 23.21 5.48
C GLU A 15 -2.10 24.06 4.67
N PRO A 16 -2.46 24.45 3.44
CA PRO A 16 -3.77 24.29 2.76
C PRO A 16 -3.88 23.02 1.88
N VAL A 17 -3.13 21.95 2.19
CA VAL A 17 -3.12 20.73 1.38
C VAL A 17 -4.44 19.97 1.50
N GLN A 18 -5.02 19.57 0.38
CA GLN A 18 -6.26 18.78 0.35
C GLN A 18 -6.12 17.49 1.18
N GLY A 19 -7.10 17.22 2.02
CA GLY A 19 -7.12 16.05 2.91
C GLY A 19 -6.37 16.25 4.22
N ALA A 20 -5.68 17.39 4.44
CA ALA A 20 -5.04 17.70 5.71
C ALA A 20 -6.06 17.73 6.85
N LEU A 21 -5.67 17.17 8.00
CA LEU A 21 -6.44 17.23 9.24
C LEU A 21 -5.89 18.31 10.15
N VAL A 22 -6.78 19.15 10.65
CA VAL A 22 -6.44 20.18 11.65
C VAL A 22 -6.85 19.64 13.02
N PHE A 23 -5.91 19.70 13.96
CA PHE A 23 -6.14 19.34 15.35
C PHE A 23 -6.13 20.57 16.21
N GLU A 24 -7.17 20.73 17.04
CA GLU A 24 -7.26 21.82 18.01
C GLU A 24 -7.60 21.24 19.39
N PRO A 25 -6.69 21.37 20.37
CA PRO A 25 -5.35 21.96 20.24
C PRO A 25 -4.44 21.16 19.29
N ALA A 26 -3.36 21.83 18.83
CA ALA A 26 -2.38 21.20 17.94
C ALA A 26 -1.78 19.92 18.56
N LEU A 27 -1.39 18.97 17.71
CA LEU A 27 -0.71 17.75 18.15
C LEU A 27 0.59 18.09 18.90
N PRO A 28 0.93 17.38 19.99
CA PRO A 28 2.18 17.58 20.71
C PRO A 28 3.39 17.43 19.78
N ILE A 29 4.46 18.18 20.07
CA ILE A 29 5.68 18.19 19.25
C ILE A 29 6.24 16.77 19.09
N TRP A 30 6.33 16.01 20.18
CA TRP A 30 6.86 14.64 20.13
C TRP A 30 6.05 13.72 19.21
N PHE A 31 4.72 13.91 19.14
CA PHE A 31 3.85 13.13 18.25
C PHE A 31 4.05 13.53 16.78
N ALA A 32 4.17 14.83 16.53
CA ALA A 32 4.44 15.33 15.19
C ALA A 32 5.82 14.88 14.67
N GLU A 33 6.83 14.84 15.53
CA GLU A 33 8.16 14.31 15.21
C GLU A 33 8.12 12.80 14.93
N ALA A 34 7.41 12.02 15.75
CA ALA A 34 7.20 10.60 15.50
C ALA A 34 6.51 10.35 14.16
N LEU A 35 5.47 11.14 13.84
CA LEU A 35 4.78 11.05 12.56
C LEU A 35 5.72 11.39 11.37
N GLN A 36 6.59 12.37 11.50
CA GLN A 36 7.58 12.73 10.47
C GLN A 36 8.67 11.67 10.28
N ALA A 37 8.95 10.86 11.32
CA ALA A 37 9.89 9.74 11.24
C ALA A 37 9.31 8.51 10.51
N ILE A 38 8.01 8.51 10.24
CA ILE A 38 7.31 7.50 9.46
C ILE A 38 7.07 8.05 8.06
N ALA A 39 7.58 7.35 7.04
CA ALA A 39 7.31 7.67 5.64
C ALA A 39 6.26 6.70 5.08
N VAL A 40 5.67 7.08 3.95
CA VAL A 40 4.76 6.20 3.18
C VAL A 40 5.42 5.83 1.87
N GLY A 41 5.44 4.53 1.56
CA GLY A 41 6.07 3.99 0.37
C GLY A 41 5.24 4.25 -0.89
N HIS A 42 5.92 4.37 -2.01
CA HIS A 42 5.29 4.39 -3.32
C HIS A 42 5.10 2.96 -3.83
N VAL A 43 3.91 2.66 -4.35
CA VAL A 43 3.58 1.39 -5.00
C VAL A 43 2.79 1.67 -6.27
N VAL A 44 3.19 1.01 -7.34
CA VAL A 44 2.42 0.94 -8.58
C VAL A 44 1.89 -0.48 -8.74
N LYS A 45 0.57 -0.60 -8.84
CA LYS A 45 -0.12 -1.88 -9.03
C LYS A 45 -1.08 -1.77 -10.19
N VAL A 46 -0.93 -2.69 -11.14
CA VAL A 46 -1.86 -2.87 -12.26
C VAL A 46 -2.52 -4.22 -12.11
N VAL A 47 -3.83 -4.29 -12.34
CA VAL A 47 -4.58 -5.54 -12.43
C VAL A 47 -5.05 -5.72 -13.88
N LEU A 48 -4.70 -6.84 -14.47
CA LEU A 48 -5.09 -7.26 -15.81
C LEU A 48 -6.13 -8.37 -15.68
N ARG A 49 -7.30 -8.20 -16.29
CA ARG A 49 -8.37 -9.19 -16.30
C ARG A 49 -8.45 -9.86 -17.67
N TYR A 50 -8.47 -11.17 -17.68
CA TYR A 50 -8.55 -12.01 -18.89
C TYR A 50 -9.86 -12.79 -18.96
N ALA A 51 -10.12 -13.45 -20.10
CA ALA A 51 -11.29 -14.30 -20.26
C ALA A 51 -11.17 -15.62 -19.46
N ARG A 52 -9.94 -16.09 -19.28
CA ARG A 52 -9.61 -17.34 -18.57
C ARG A 52 -8.19 -17.23 -17.99
N PRO A 53 -7.84 -18.00 -16.95
CA PRO A 53 -6.49 -18.07 -16.41
C PRO A 53 -5.60 -18.93 -17.32
N PHE A 54 -5.19 -18.38 -18.47
CA PHE A 54 -4.45 -19.13 -19.51
C PHE A 54 -3.08 -19.63 -19.01
N TRP A 55 -2.49 -19.01 -18.00
CA TRP A 55 -1.25 -19.47 -17.36
C TRP A 55 -1.37 -20.83 -16.69
N GLU A 56 -2.59 -21.27 -16.35
CA GLU A 56 -2.84 -22.63 -15.83
C GLU A 56 -2.73 -23.70 -16.91
N ALA A 57 -2.82 -23.34 -18.18
CA ALA A 57 -2.67 -24.26 -19.31
C ALA A 57 -1.21 -24.37 -19.80
N LEU A 58 -0.30 -23.53 -19.29
CA LEU A 58 1.11 -23.57 -19.64
C LEU A 58 1.86 -24.46 -18.64
N GLU A 59 2.59 -25.46 -19.11
CA GLU A 59 3.33 -26.41 -18.27
C GLU A 59 4.28 -25.69 -17.28
N SER A 60 4.95 -24.62 -17.74
CA SER A 60 5.91 -23.85 -16.95
C SER A 60 5.29 -23.00 -15.84
N THR A 61 4.00 -22.68 -15.92
CA THR A 61 3.34 -21.73 -14.98
C THR A 61 2.10 -22.29 -14.30
N SER A 62 1.67 -23.51 -14.69
CA SER A 62 0.55 -24.19 -14.04
C SER A 62 0.80 -24.39 -12.55
N GLY A 63 -0.15 -23.95 -11.71
CA GLY A 63 -0.04 -24.02 -10.25
C GLY A 63 0.91 -23.00 -9.63
N VAL A 64 1.59 -22.18 -10.42
CA VAL A 64 2.46 -21.09 -9.92
C VAL A 64 1.61 -19.83 -9.71
N SER A 65 1.72 -19.22 -8.54
CA SER A 65 0.94 -18.02 -8.20
C SER A 65 1.76 -16.73 -8.17
N PHE A 66 3.09 -16.82 -8.14
CA PHE A 66 3.98 -15.66 -8.06
C PHE A 66 5.13 -15.78 -9.05
N PHE A 67 5.36 -14.70 -9.80
CA PHE A 67 6.38 -14.59 -10.83
C PHE A 67 7.25 -13.37 -10.54
N SER A 68 8.56 -13.52 -10.62
CA SER A 68 9.51 -12.44 -10.41
C SER A 68 10.69 -12.57 -11.37
N SER A 69 11.13 -11.45 -11.93
CA SER A 69 12.30 -11.40 -12.80
C SER A 69 12.86 -9.97 -12.82
N ASP A 70 14.18 -9.86 -12.87
CA ASP A 70 14.89 -8.59 -13.06
C ASP A 70 14.63 -7.98 -14.45
N ALA A 71 14.18 -8.79 -15.42
CA ALA A 71 13.78 -8.33 -16.75
C ALA A 71 12.41 -7.64 -16.77
N MET A 72 11.54 -7.88 -15.77
CA MET A 72 10.24 -7.22 -15.67
C MET A 72 10.39 -5.75 -15.25
N THR A 73 9.62 -4.87 -15.87
CA THR A 73 9.52 -3.46 -15.47
C THR A 73 8.91 -3.32 -14.07
N PHE A 74 7.89 -4.12 -13.77
CA PHE A 74 7.25 -4.17 -12.45
C PHE A 74 8.05 -4.99 -11.43
N GLY A 75 8.92 -5.89 -11.87
CA GLY A 75 9.72 -6.77 -11.01
C GLY A 75 8.96 -7.98 -10.48
N SER A 76 7.66 -7.91 -10.32
CA SER A 76 6.84 -9.05 -9.89
C SER A 76 5.41 -9.01 -10.41
N MET A 77 4.87 -10.21 -10.62
CA MET A 77 3.46 -10.46 -10.94
C MET A 77 2.92 -11.60 -10.09
N TRP A 78 1.61 -11.62 -9.84
CA TRP A 78 0.94 -12.74 -9.19
C TRP A 78 -0.49 -12.93 -9.66
N THR A 79 -0.98 -14.15 -9.50
CA THR A 79 -2.36 -14.54 -9.73
C THR A 79 -3.12 -14.64 -8.42
N LEU A 80 -4.44 -14.64 -8.46
CA LEU A 80 -5.27 -14.81 -7.26
C LEU A 80 -5.48 -16.28 -6.96
N GLY A 81 -4.69 -16.84 -6.05
CA GLY A 81 -4.95 -18.14 -5.45
C GLY A 81 -5.79 -18.01 -4.16
N PRO A 82 -6.57 -19.00 -3.76
CA PRO A 82 -6.80 -20.30 -4.42
C PRO A 82 -7.93 -20.27 -5.45
N THR A 83 -8.65 -19.15 -5.63
CA THR A 83 -9.83 -19.05 -6.51
C THR A 83 -9.51 -19.20 -7.98
N ARG A 84 -8.24 -18.98 -8.36
CA ARG A 84 -7.75 -19.00 -9.75
C ARG A 84 -8.56 -18.13 -10.70
N ASP A 85 -9.00 -16.98 -10.18
CA ASP A 85 -9.68 -15.97 -11.00
C ASP A 85 -8.76 -15.52 -12.14
N PRO A 86 -9.30 -15.16 -13.32
CA PRO A 86 -8.51 -14.73 -14.46
C PRO A 86 -7.96 -13.30 -14.29
N LEU A 87 -7.33 -13.05 -13.15
CA LEU A 87 -6.70 -11.79 -12.76
C LEU A 87 -5.20 -11.99 -12.57
N LEU A 88 -4.42 -11.12 -13.22
CA LEU A 88 -2.98 -11.03 -13.05
C LEU A 88 -2.65 -9.65 -12.51
N SER A 89 -1.93 -9.60 -11.38
CA SER A 89 -1.47 -8.36 -10.77
C SER A 89 0.00 -8.14 -11.08
N ALA A 90 0.35 -7.02 -11.69
CA ALA A 90 1.72 -6.52 -11.79
C ALA A 90 1.98 -5.51 -10.68
N TRP A 91 3.15 -5.58 -10.05
CA TRP A 91 3.45 -4.78 -8.87
C TRP A 91 4.91 -4.33 -8.83
N ALA A 92 5.10 -3.06 -8.49
CA ALA A 92 6.39 -2.46 -8.20
C ALA A 92 6.28 -1.62 -6.92
N GLY A 93 7.26 -1.72 -6.04
CA GLY A 93 7.27 -0.97 -4.79
C GLY A 93 8.62 -0.33 -4.48
N GLY A 94 8.61 0.71 -3.65
CA GLY A 94 9.80 1.44 -3.25
C GLY A 94 10.56 2.03 -4.46
N PRO A 95 11.89 1.89 -4.54
CA PRO A 95 12.68 2.45 -5.65
C PRO A 95 12.28 1.94 -7.03
N ALA A 96 11.73 0.72 -7.14
CA ALA A 96 11.24 0.20 -8.41
C ALA A 96 10.00 0.95 -8.90
N ALA A 97 9.16 1.46 -7.99
CA ALA A 97 8.00 2.26 -8.35
C ALA A 97 8.36 3.64 -8.92
N GLU A 98 9.55 4.16 -8.63
CA GLU A 98 10.03 5.44 -9.17
C GLU A 98 10.19 5.42 -10.69
N ARG A 99 10.37 4.24 -11.30
CA ARG A 99 10.45 4.06 -12.75
C ARG A 99 9.18 4.51 -13.48
N PHE A 100 8.06 4.55 -12.79
CA PHE A 100 6.76 4.94 -13.33
C PHE A 100 6.45 6.42 -13.12
N SER A 101 7.35 7.15 -12.47
CA SER A 101 7.18 8.59 -12.21
C SER A 101 7.10 9.37 -13.52
N GLY A 102 6.07 10.20 -13.65
CA GLY A 102 5.84 11.01 -14.84
C GLY A 102 5.22 10.27 -16.04
N LEU A 103 5.04 8.94 -15.95
CA LEU A 103 4.33 8.20 -16.98
C LEU A 103 2.82 8.41 -16.86
N SER A 104 2.16 8.46 -18.01
CA SER A 104 0.70 8.44 -18.09
C SER A 104 0.14 7.07 -17.67
N ARG A 105 -1.15 7.06 -17.32
CA ARG A 105 -1.88 5.82 -17.04
C ARG A 105 -1.73 4.79 -18.16
N ASP A 106 -1.84 5.21 -19.42
CA ASP A 106 -1.82 4.32 -20.57
C ASP A 106 -0.41 3.72 -20.79
N GLU A 107 0.64 4.48 -20.56
CA GLU A 107 2.02 3.99 -20.58
C GLU A 107 2.26 2.95 -19.48
N ILE A 108 1.78 3.20 -18.25
CA ILE A 108 1.88 2.24 -17.14
C ILE A 108 1.14 0.95 -17.46
N LEU A 109 -0.07 1.03 -18.03
CA LEU A 109 -0.85 -0.13 -18.43
C LEU A 109 -0.15 -0.92 -19.56
N ALA A 110 0.42 -0.23 -20.53
CA ALA A 110 1.17 -0.86 -21.63
C ALA A 110 2.40 -1.63 -21.12
N LEU A 111 3.13 -1.07 -20.15
CA LEU A 111 4.26 -1.76 -19.50
C LEU A 111 3.82 -3.03 -18.79
N ALA A 112 2.68 -3.02 -18.09
CA ALA A 112 2.16 -4.20 -17.41
C ALA A 112 1.75 -5.31 -18.40
N VAL A 113 1.13 -4.94 -19.53
CA VAL A 113 0.80 -5.87 -20.62
C VAL A 113 2.07 -6.43 -21.27
N ASN A 114 3.10 -5.59 -21.45
CA ASN A 114 4.37 -6.03 -22.01
C ASN A 114 5.06 -7.06 -21.08
N ASP A 115 5.15 -6.79 -19.79
CA ASP A 115 5.72 -7.73 -18.81
C ASP A 115 4.94 -9.06 -18.79
N ALA A 116 3.61 -9.00 -18.90
CA ALA A 116 2.77 -10.19 -19.00
C ALA A 116 3.05 -10.97 -20.30
N ARG A 117 3.22 -10.28 -21.43
CA ARG A 117 3.57 -10.90 -22.72
C ARG A 117 4.94 -11.60 -22.66
N GLU A 118 5.95 -10.94 -22.11
CA GLU A 118 7.29 -11.51 -21.97
C GLU A 118 7.31 -12.76 -21.07
N THR A 119 6.39 -12.80 -20.07
CA THR A 119 6.31 -13.92 -19.14
C THR A 119 5.47 -15.09 -19.68
N PHE A 120 4.35 -14.80 -20.33
CA PHE A 120 3.32 -15.79 -20.69
C PHE A 120 3.07 -15.91 -22.19
N GLY A 121 3.75 -15.13 -23.03
CA GLY A 121 3.58 -15.13 -24.47
C GLY A 121 2.34 -14.35 -24.97
N GLU A 122 2.00 -14.57 -26.22
CA GLU A 122 0.97 -13.78 -26.93
C GLU A 122 -0.43 -13.86 -26.30
N ALA A 123 -0.74 -14.92 -25.56
CA ALA A 123 -2.03 -15.05 -24.86
C ALA A 123 -2.28 -13.92 -23.83
N ALA A 124 -1.21 -13.24 -23.38
CA ALA A 124 -1.28 -12.16 -22.42
C ALA A 124 -1.45 -10.76 -23.04
N THR A 125 -1.44 -10.64 -24.36
CA THR A 125 -1.45 -9.32 -25.04
C THR A 125 -2.79 -8.60 -25.03
N SER A 126 -3.90 -9.33 -24.79
CA SER A 126 -5.26 -8.79 -24.93
C SER A 126 -6.09 -8.99 -23.67
N PRO A 127 -5.80 -8.27 -22.57
CA PRO A 127 -6.68 -8.31 -21.40
C PRO A 127 -8.06 -7.74 -21.74
N LEU A 128 -9.13 -8.32 -21.18
CA LEU A 128 -10.50 -7.81 -21.30
C LEU A 128 -10.74 -6.52 -20.52
N GLY A 129 -9.87 -6.22 -19.57
CA GLY A 129 -9.94 -5.01 -18.78
C GLY A 129 -8.66 -4.81 -17.98
N THR A 130 -8.39 -3.55 -17.67
CA THR A 130 -7.22 -3.14 -16.89
C THR A 130 -7.66 -2.20 -15.78
N HIS A 131 -7.00 -2.29 -14.63
CA HIS A 131 -7.21 -1.36 -13.52
C HIS A 131 -5.86 -0.86 -13.00
N TYR A 132 -5.76 0.45 -12.80
CA TYR A 132 -4.65 1.13 -12.16
C TYR A 132 -5.19 2.29 -11.33
N HIS A 133 -4.67 2.46 -10.12
CA HIS A 133 -4.94 3.60 -9.26
C HIS A 133 -3.62 4.14 -8.71
N ASP A 134 -3.42 5.45 -8.82
CA ASP A 134 -2.25 6.13 -8.25
C ASP A 134 -2.51 6.49 -6.79
N TRP A 135 -2.10 5.61 -5.90
CA TRP A 135 -2.25 5.81 -4.46
C TRP A 135 -1.42 6.98 -3.92
N ALA A 136 -0.34 7.34 -4.59
CA ALA A 136 0.50 8.46 -4.17
C ALA A 136 -0.13 9.81 -4.51
N ALA A 137 -0.83 9.90 -5.64
CA ALA A 137 -1.58 11.09 -6.06
C ALA A 137 -2.93 11.23 -5.35
N ASP A 138 -3.47 10.16 -4.76
CA ASP A 138 -4.73 10.20 -4.02
C ASP A 138 -4.58 11.03 -2.75
N PRO A 139 -5.35 12.16 -2.60
CA PRO A 139 -5.22 13.05 -1.46
C PRO A 139 -5.63 12.41 -0.12
N TYR A 140 -6.35 11.30 -0.14
CA TYR A 140 -6.84 10.58 1.04
C TYR A 140 -6.07 9.30 1.36
N ALA A 141 -5.07 8.95 0.54
CA ALA A 141 -4.15 7.85 0.77
C ALA A 141 -2.70 8.34 0.92
N ARG A 142 -2.21 9.16 -0.02
CA ARG A 142 -0.85 9.73 -0.02
C ARG A 142 0.26 8.69 -0.04
N GLY A 143 0.01 7.56 -0.69
CA GLY A 143 0.92 6.44 -0.83
C GLY A 143 0.29 5.10 -0.47
N ALA A 144 1.08 4.05 -0.37
CA ALA A 144 0.60 2.68 -0.20
C ALA A 144 0.62 2.23 1.27
N TYR A 145 1.81 2.10 1.88
CA TYR A 145 1.96 1.69 3.28
C TYR A 145 3.19 2.34 3.91
N SER A 146 3.19 2.37 5.25
CA SER A 146 4.20 3.10 6.00
C SER A 146 5.48 2.28 6.22
N TYR A 147 6.61 2.99 6.28
CA TYR A 147 7.90 2.44 6.73
C TYR A 147 8.62 3.43 7.63
N LEU A 148 9.54 2.93 8.45
CA LEU A 148 10.37 3.78 9.32
C LEU A 148 11.56 4.32 8.54
N LYS A 149 11.81 5.62 8.67
CA LYS A 149 13.04 6.23 8.20
C LYS A 149 14.23 5.77 9.06
N VAL A 150 15.43 5.88 8.53
CA VAL A 150 16.66 5.64 9.32
C VAL A 150 16.68 6.57 10.53
N GLY A 151 16.92 6.02 11.70
CA GLY A 151 16.92 6.77 12.96
C GLY A 151 15.54 7.05 13.57
N ALA A 152 14.46 6.48 13.01
CA ALA A 152 13.10 6.69 13.50
C ALA A 152 12.82 6.17 14.93
N GLY A 153 13.71 5.32 15.48
CA GLY A 153 13.57 4.81 16.85
C GLY A 153 12.21 4.15 17.11
N ASN A 154 11.53 4.56 18.17
CA ASN A 154 10.24 4.09 18.62
C ASN A 154 9.04 4.87 18.06
N ALA A 155 9.16 5.49 16.89
CA ALA A 155 8.12 6.35 16.32
C ALA A 155 6.74 5.67 16.21
N ARG A 156 6.68 4.36 15.86
CA ARG A 156 5.41 3.61 15.80
C ARG A 156 4.78 3.44 17.17
N GLU A 157 5.55 3.21 18.20
CA GLU A 157 5.09 3.07 19.58
C GLU A 157 4.53 4.41 20.08
N LEU A 158 5.21 5.50 19.76
CA LEU A 158 4.73 6.86 20.05
C LEU A 158 3.41 7.13 19.33
N LEU A 159 3.30 6.77 18.04
CA LEU A 159 2.06 6.91 17.27
C LEU A 159 0.94 6.04 17.84
N ALA A 160 1.27 4.88 18.41
CA ALA A 160 0.34 3.96 19.05
C ALA A 160 -0.15 4.42 20.41
N SER A 161 0.59 5.32 21.06
CA SER A 161 0.25 5.82 22.39
C SER A 161 -0.95 6.77 22.31
N PRO A 162 -1.90 6.68 23.28
CA PRO A 162 -3.02 7.61 23.32
C PRO A 162 -2.53 9.02 23.63
N LEU A 163 -3.03 10.02 22.91
CA LEU A 163 -2.72 11.41 23.22
C LEU A 163 -3.48 11.95 24.43
N SER A 164 -4.67 11.40 24.66
CA SER A 164 -5.52 11.71 25.80
C SER A 164 -6.50 10.55 26.02
N PRO A 165 -7.25 10.52 27.13
CA PRO A 165 -8.32 9.53 27.34
C PRO A 165 -9.39 9.55 26.23
N SER A 166 -9.47 10.64 25.45
CA SER A 166 -10.48 10.84 24.43
C SER A 166 -9.95 10.80 23.00
N LEU A 167 -8.62 10.68 22.78
CA LEU A 167 -8.00 10.69 21.45
C LEU A 167 -6.89 9.67 21.36
N CYS A 168 -7.04 8.71 20.45
CA CYS A 168 -6.02 7.72 20.13
C CYS A 168 -5.95 7.44 18.62
N PHE A 169 -4.87 6.79 18.19
CA PHE A 169 -4.58 6.50 16.79
C PHE A 169 -4.49 4.99 16.57
N ALA A 170 -4.97 4.56 15.40
CA ALA A 170 -4.87 3.19 14.94
C ALA A 170 -4.65 3.16 13.43
N GLY A 171 -4.35 2.01 12.88
CA GLY A 171 -3.97 1.77 11.49
C GLY A 171 -2.65 1.02 11.43
N GLU A 172 -2.22 0.65 10.23
CA GLU A 172 -0.99 -0.12 10.02
C GLU A 172 0.27 0.63 10.49
N ALA A 173 0.27 1.98 10.40
CA ALA A 173 1.38 2.82 10.82
C ALA A 173 1.58 2.84 12.36
N ALA A 174 0.52 2.58 13.13
CA ALA A 174 0.51 2.47 14.58
C ALA A 174 0.52 1.01 15.07
N ALA A 175 0.85 0.06 14.21
CA ALA A 175 1.03 -1.36 14.53
C ALA A 175 2.46 -1.63 15.07
N SER A 176 2.70 -2.84 15.60
CA SER A 176 4.05 -3.28 15.95
C SER A 176 4.94 -3.32 14.69
N ILE A 177 6.24 -3.30 14.89
CA ILE A 177 7.20 -3.26 13.76
C ILE A 177 7.06 -4.50 12.87
N GLU A 178 6.74 -5.68 13.44
CA GLU A 178 6.58 -6.93 12.73
C GLU A 178 5.29 -6.99 11.90
N ALA A 179 4.27 -6.23 12.31
CA ALA A 179 2.96 -6.22 11.67
C ALA A 179 2.68 -4.93 10.87
N ALA A 180 3.61 -3.99 10.87
CA ALA A 180 3.46 -2.72 10.16
C ALA A 180 3.31 -2.92 8.64
N GLY A 181 2.56 -2.06 7.99
CA GLY A 181 2.30 -2.17 6.55
C GLY A 181 1.35 -3.30 6.17
N THR A 182 0.70 -3.96 7.13
CA THR A 182 -0.17 -5.11 6.88
C THR A 182 -1.61 -4.87 7.36
N VAL A 183 -2.56 -5.61 6.77
CA VAL A 183 -3.96 -5.62 7.20
C VAL A 183 -4.09 -6.16 8.63
N SER A 184 -3.36 -7.23 8.99
CA SER A 184 -3.37 -7.80 10.34
C SER A 184 -2.87 -6.81 11.39
N GLY A 185 -1.84 -6.03 11.07
CA GLY A 185 -1.35 -4.94 11.91
C GLY A 185 -2.37 -3.83 12.09
N ALA A 186 -3.06 -3.43 11.03
CA ALA A 186 -4.13 -2.46 11.10
C ALA A 186 -5.27 -2.94 12.04
N ILE A 187 -5.71 -4.20 11.91
CA ILE A 187 -6.73 -4.81 12.76
C ILE A 187 -6.27 -4.84 14.22
N SER A 188 -5.05 -5.33 14.49
CA SER A 188 -4.52 -5.43 15.86
C SER A 188 -4.43 -4.05 16.53
N SER A 189 -3.98 -3.03 15.79
CA SER A 189 -3.93 -1.66 16.30
C SER A 189 -5.32 -1.08 16.57
N GLY A 190 -6.31 -1.42 15.74
CA GLY A 190 -7.71 -1.05 15.95
C GLY A 190 -8.30 -1.68 17.21
N VAL A 191 -8.04 -2.96 17.44
CA VAL A 191 -8.44 -3.67 18.69
C VAL A 191 -7.81 -3.02 19.93
N ARG A 192 -6.52 -2.70 19.88
CA ARG A 192 -5.85 -1.94 20.94
C ARG A 192 -6.52 -0.61 21.21
N ALA A 193 -6.77 0.18 20.16
CA ALA A 193 -7.40 1.50 20.31
C ALA A 193 -8.84 1.40 20.87
N ALA A 194 -9.59 0.39 20.46
CA ALA A 194 -10.93 0.14 20.99
C ALA A 194 -10.90 -0.19 22.49
N ARG A 195 -9.96 -1.02 22.95
CA ARG A 195 -9.77 -1.31 24.39
C ARG A 195 -9.46 -0.06 25.19
N ILE A 196 -8.54 0.77 24.70
CA ILE A 196 -8.23 2.06 25.31
C ILE A 196 -9.49 2.93 25.41
N ALA A 197 -10.27 3.01 24.36
CA ALA A 197 -11.49 3.80 24.31
C ALA A 197 -12.59 3.30 25.29
N LEU A 198 -12.61 2.00 25.57
CA LEU A 198 -13.53 1.35 26.49
C LEU A 198 -13.02 1.29 27.95
N GLY A 199 -11.74 1.60 28.18
CA GLY A 199 -11.12 1.52 29.50
C GLY A 199 -10.85 0.07 29.96
N VAL A 200 -10.63 -0.88 29.04
CA VAL A 200 -10.39 -2.32 29.31
C VAL A 200 -9.10 -2.81 28.67
#